data_9908a0c067c792e25a2e38d76922e0df
#
_entry.id   9908a0c067c792e25a2e38d76922e0df
#
_cell.length_a   1.000
_cell.length_b   1.000
_cell.length_c   1.000
_cell.angle_alpha   90.00
_cell.angle_beta   90.00
_cell.angle_gamma   90.00
#
_symmetry.space_group_name_H-M   'P 1'
#
loop_
_entity.id
_entity.type
_entity.pdbx_description
1 polymer ?
#
loop_
_entity_poly.entity_id
_entity_poly.type
_entity_poly.pdbx_seq_one_letter_code
_entity_poly.pdbx_strand_id
1 'polypeptide(L)'
;MQVVSTGPQTIRKAEGENITLGCSYTPSPSDTGELDIEWSVISPDTTQKDQMLLSYTKGTVYIHENNALTKELSFATRDPSMGDASLSVAVLSLAHSATYKCKVKKSPGVDMRKVSLVVMAKPSIPKCRVEGEELVGKPVSLHCNSAKGSAPLKYMWRRESADPIPATATQDSVTGELRISNHSRSFAGIYLCEVNNAVGTEHCRINLKAVSAPNRAAVIVGTVVGSLLLIFILLVFIGVLYWKFSSRHRYEKEFSNEIREDAPPPESRPVSRRTTRSTSQPPPYGRTEVSSSSEQHTRTPYSNSHTPVKYTPFEYDGKCGYAV
;
A
#
# COMPACT_ATOMS: atom_id res chain seq x y z
N MET A 1 -55.29 -9.19 -19.52
CA MET A 1 -54.05 -8.48 -19.22
C MET A 1 -52.90 -9.46 -19.34
N GLN A 2 -51.82 -9.07 -20.05
CA GLN A 2 -50.59 -9.84 -20.15
C GLN A 2 -49.41 -8.89 -20.07
N VAL A 3 -48.51 -9.15 -19.12
CA VAL A 3 -47.19 -8.44 -19.03
C VAL A 3 -46.16 -9.24 -19.82
N VAL A 4 -45.62 -8.61 -20.84
CA VAL A 4 -44.58 -9.21 -21.68
C VAL A 4 -43.23 -8.86 -21.10
N SER A 5 -42.49 -9.86 -20.66
CA SER A 5 -41.17 -9.66 -20.10
C SER A 5 -40.10 -9.73 -21.17
N THR A 6 -39.42 -8.60 -21.42
CA THR A 6 -38.22 -8.57 -22.23
C THR A 6 -36.99 -8.45 -21.31
N GLY A 7 -36.05 -9.40 -21.38
CA GLY A 7 -34.80 -9.38 -20.65
C GLY A 7 -34.68 -10.34 -19.45
N PRO A 8 -33.51 -10.44 -18.88
CA PRO A 8 -33.22 -11.40 -17.81
C PRO A 8 -33.94 -11.08 -16.51
N GLN A 9 -34.16 -12.11 -15.70
CA GLN A 9 -34.80 -11.96 -14.38
C GLN A 9 -33.86 -11.30 -13.36
N THR A 10 -32.54 -11.44 -13.54
CA THR A 10 -31.54 -10.78 -12.70
C THR A 10 -30.61 -9.96 -13.58
N ILE A 11 -30.47 -8.70 -13.26
CA ILE A 11 -29.62 -7.73 -13.96
C ILE A 11 -28.55 -7.26 -13.02
N ARG A 12 -27.30 -7.28 -13.49
CA ARG A 12 -26.14 -6.70 -12.77
C ARG A 12 -25.68 -5.45 -13.48
N LYS A 13 -25.49 -4.37 -12.73
CA LYS A 13 -25.08 -3.05 -13.23
C LYS A 13 -24.05 -2.41 -12.31
N ALA A 14 -23.21 -1.56 -12.88
CA ALA A 14 -22.29 -0.78 -12.07
C ALA A 14 -22.98 0.42 -11.42
N GLU A 15 -22.51 0.78 -10.24
CA GLU A 15 -22.85 2.04 -9.58
C GLU A 15 -22.52 3.22 -10.50
N GLY A 16 -23.41 4.23 -10.54
CA GLY A 16 -23.30 5.40 -11.41
C GLY A 16 -23.83 5.20 -12.84
N GLU A 17 -24.15 3.96 -13.26
CA GLU A 17 -24.80 3.71 -14.53
C GLU A 17 -26.30 4.02 -14.44
N ASN A 18 -26.99 4.04 -15.59
CA ASN A 18 -28.44 4.07 -15.68
C ASN A 18 -29.00 2.70 -16.08
N ILE A 19 -30.30 2.52 -15.87
CA ILE A 19 -31.01 1.30 -16.32
C ILE A 19 -32.48 1.56 -16.55
N THR A 20 -33.06 0.78 -17.46
CA THR A 20 -34.50 0.65 -17.62
C THR A 20 -34.93 -0.79 -17.30
N LEU A 21 -35.79 -0.97 -16.29
CA LEU A 21 -36.40 -2.23 -15.94
C LEU A 21 -37.68 -2.39 -16.76
N GLY A 22 -37.64 -3.29 -17.75
CA GLY A 22 -38.70 -3.43 -18.71
C GLY A 22 -40.00 -3.99 -18.08
N CYS A 23 -41.13 -3.41 -18.42
CA CYS A 23 -42.49 -3.87 -18.09
C CYS A 23 -43.48 -3.45 -19.18
N SER A 24 -43.42 -4.09 -20.31
CA SER A 24 -44.40 -3.88 -21.38
C SER A 24 -45.62 -4.76 -21.14
N TYR A 25 -46.82 -4.28 -21.48
CA TYR A 25 -48.03 -4.99 -21.23
C TYR A 25 -49.05 -4.81 -22.38
N THR A 26 -49.93 -5.78 -22.51
CA THR A 26 -51.05 -5.75 -23.49
C THR A 26 -52.36 -6.07 -22.77
N PRO A 27 -53.30 -5.13 -22.72
CA PRO A 27 -54.62 -5.41 -22.19
C PRO A 27 -55.38 -6.41 -23.08
N SER A 28 -56.19 -7.28 -22.48
CA SER A 28 -57.15 -8.09 -23.20
C SER A 28 -58.36 -7.25 -23.62
N PRO A 29 -59.07 -7.58 -24.67
CA PRO A 29 -60.33 -6.91 -25.03
C PRO A 29 -61.40 -6.89 -23.92
N SER A 30 -61.35 -7.83 -22.99
CA SER A 30 -62.22 -7.88 -21.81
C SER A 30 -61.83 -6.95 -20.68
N ASP A 31 -60.63 -6.37 -20.73
CA ASP A 31 -60.10 -5.48 -19.68
C ASP A 31 -60.60 -4.04 -19.92
N THR A 32 -61.78 -3.73 -19.38
CA THR A 32 -62.50 -2.46 -19.63
C THR A 32 -62.36 -1.46 -18.45
N GLY A 33 -61.85 -1.88 -17.28
CA GLY A 33 -61.72 -1.04 -16.11
C GLY A 33 -60.63 0.02 -16.20
N GLU A 34 -60.44 0.80 -15.13
CA GLU A 34 -59.35 1.78 -15.01
C GLU A 34 -58.00 1.07 -15.00
N LEU A 35 -57.00 1.74 -15.59
CA LEU A 35 -55.62 1.25 -15.62
C LEU A 35 -54.89 1.74 -14.38
N ASP A 36 -54.35 0.81 -13.63
CA ASP A 36 -53.45 1.02 -12.50
C ASP A 36 -52.11 0.31 -12.77
N ILE A 37 -51.03 1.04 -12.64
CA ILE A 37 -49.63 0.51 -12.74
C ILE A 37 -48.91 0.81 -11.44
N GLU A 38 -48.27 -0.20 -10.84
CA GLU A 38 -47.58 -0.10 -9.58
C GLU A 38 -46.15 -0.67 -9.70
N TRP A 39 -45.14 0.11 -9.32
CA TRP A 39 -43.78 -0.37 -9.07
C TRP A 39 -43.50 -0.40 -7.58
N SER A 40 -43.05 -1.54 -7.08
CA SER A 40 -42.70 -1.75 -5.68
C SER A 40 -41.40 -2.53 -5.53
N VAL A 41 -40.69 -2.33 -4.42
CA VAL A 41 -39.60 -3.20 -3.96
C VAL A 41 -40.23 -4.28 -3.09
N ILE A 42 -39.90 -5.54 -3.40
CA ILE A 42 -40.35 -6.69 -2.62
C ILE A 42 -39.55 -6.70 -1.30
N SER A 43 -40.31 -6.73 -0.19
CA SER A 43 -39.66 -6.89 1.13
C SER A 43 -39.02 -8.28 1.24
N PRO A 44 -37.77 -8.36 1.77
CA PRO A 44 -37.18 -9.65 2.10
C PRO A 44 -37.91 -10.37 3.26
N ASP A 45 -38.59 -9.59 4.11
CA ASP A 45 -39.46 -10.10 5.17
C ASP A 45 -40.89 -10.27 4.63
N THR A 46 -41.36 -11.51 4.52
CA THR A 46 -42.67 -11.84 3.99
C THR A 46 -43.85 -11.37 4.87
N THR A 47 -43.57 -10.97 6.10
CA THR A 47 -44.58 -10.40 7.02
C THR A 47 -44.79 -8.90 6.77
N GLN A 48 -43.88 -8.23 6.08
CA GLN A 48 -43.99 -6.83 5.75
C GLN A 48 -44.55 -6.62 4.35
N LYS A 49 -45.24 -5.49 4.18
CA LYS A 49 -45.75 -5.11 2.85
C LYS A 49 -44.61 -4.67 1.95
N ASP A 50 -44.74 -4.95 0.67
CA ASP A 50 -43.83 -4.40 -0.35
C ASP A 50 -43.87 -2.88 -0.33
N GLN A 51 -42.70 -2.26 -0.45
CA GLN A 51 -42.55 -0.80 -0.48
C GLN A 51 -42.92 -0.27 -1.87
N MET A 52 -44.00 0.51 -1.95
CA MET A 52 -44.42 1.15 -3.20
C MET A 52 -43.52 2.33 -3.52
N LEU A 53 -43.02 2.41 -4.75
CA LEU A 53 -42.11 3.45 -5.22
C LEU A 53 -42.78 4.45 -6.16
N LEU A 54 -43.45 3.94 -7.18
CA LEU A 54 -44.04 4.71 -8.27
C LEU A 54 -45.34 4.07 -8.68
N SER A 55 -46.37 4.87 -8.93
CA SER A 55 -47.61 4.39 -9.49
C SER A 55 -48.22 5.33 -10.55
N TYR A 56 -49.01 4.78 -11.40
CA TYR A 56 -49.83 5.51 -12.40
C TYR A 56 -51.27 5.09 -12.25
N THR A 57 -52.12 6.05 -11.95
CA THR A 57 -53.57 5.84 -11.78
C THR A 57 -54.33 7.03 -12.35
N LYS A 58 -55.36 6.82 -13.10
CA LYS A 58 -56.24 7.85 -13.67
C LYS A 58 -55.49 8.96 -14.45
N GLY A 59 -54.47 8.57 -15.20
CA GLY A 59 -53.66 9.52 -15.98
C GLY A 59 -52.63 10.31 -15.16
N THR A 60 -52.45 10.02 -13.87
CA THR A 60 -51.55 10.73 -12.98
C THR A 60 -50.46 9.79 -12.44
N VAL A 61 -49.20 10.27 -12.44
CA VAL A 61 -48.08 9.59 -11.86
C VAL A 61 -47.90 10.05 -10.41
N TYR A 62 -47.73 9.11 -9.49
CA TYR A 62 -47.50 9.35 -8.08
C TYR A 62 -46.15 8.72 -7.69
N ILE A 63 -45.27 9.52 -7.05
CA ILE A 63 -44.04 9.04 -6.42
C ILE A 63 -44.34 8.84 -4.94
N HIS A 64 -44.17 7.59 -4.46
CA HIS A 64 -44.42 7.22 -3.07
C HIS A 64 -43.10 7.26 -2.32
N GLU A 65 -43.05 7.96 -1.19
CA GLU A 65 -41.86 8.18 -0.37
C GLU A 65 -40.74 8.92 -1.11
N ASN A 66 -40.38 10.07 -0.57
CA ASN A 66 -39.25 10.85 -1.10
C ASN A 66 -37.97 10.45 -0.36
N ASN A 67 -37.38 9.31 -0.72
CA ASN A 67 -36.14 8.80 -0.16
C ASN A 67 -35.05 8.64 -1.22
N ALA A 68 -33.88 8.14 -0.83
CA ALA A 68 -32.74 7.97 -1.74
C ALA A 68 -33.03 7.01 -2.91
N LEU A 69 -33.98 6.09 -2.74
CA LEU A 69 -34.38 5.14 -3.77
C LEU A 69 -35.27 5.77 -4.86
N THR A 70 -36.12 6.72 -4.46
CA THR A 70 -37.15 7.28 -5.37
C THR A 70 -36.67 8.51 -6.13
N LYS A 71 -35.59 9.12 -5.69
CA LYS A 71 -35.07 10.37 -6.25
C LYS A 71 -34.72 10.30 -7.73
N GLU A 72 -34.24 9.14 -8.18
CA GLU A 72 -33.73 8.90 -9.53
C GLU A 72 -34.69 8.03 -10.36
N LEU A 73 -35.93 7.76 -9.85
CA LEU A 73 -36.92 6.89 -10.48
C LEU A 73 -37.94 7.70 -11.31
N SER A 74 -38.26 7.17 -12.48
CA SER A 74 -39.32 7.66 -13.32
C SER A 74 -39.89 6.53 -14.22
N PHE A 75 -41.05 6.68 -14.79
CA PHE A 75 -41.41 5.86 -15.91
C PHE A 75 -40.46 6.14 -17.09
N ALA A 76 -40.12 5.08 -17.85
CA ALA A 76 -39.23 5.23 -19.01
C ALA A 76 -39.89 6.01 -20.14
N THR A 77 -41.22 5.98 -20.19
CA THR A 77 -42.04 6.69 -21.19
C THR A 77 -42.81 7.83 -20.52
N ARG A 78 -43.15 8.85 -21.28
CA ARG A 78 -43.96 9.98 -20.80
C ARG A 78 -45.38 9.54 -20.43
N ASP A 79 -45.96 8.57 -21.19
CA ASP A 79 -47.30 8.04 -20.96
C ASP A 79 -47.25 6.53 -20.85
N PRO A 80 -47.21 5.99 -19.62
CA PRO A 80 -47.18 4.56 -19.40
C PRO A 80 -48.50 3.83 -19.80
N SER A 81 -49.58 4.55 -20.09
CA SER A 81 -50.83 3.98 -20.54
C SER A 81 -50.78 3.37 -21.95
N MET A 82 -49.76 3.72 -22.71
CA MET A 82 -49.57 3.25 -24.09
C MET A 82 -48.96 1.85 -24.19
N GLY A 83 -48.93 1.08 -23.11
CA GLY A 83 -48.45 -0.34 -23.11
C GLY A 83 -47.03 -0.53 -22.63
N ASP A 84 -46.35 0.55 -22.23
CA ASP A 84 -44.99 0.46 -21.68
C ASP A 84 -44.90 1.13 -20.29
N ALA A 85 -44.92 0.29 -19.27
CA ALA A 85 -44.83 0.67 -17.87
C ALA A 85 -43.38 0.53 -17.32
N SER A 86 -42.38 0.48 -18.19
CA SER A 86 -40.97 0.30 -17.77
C SER A 86 -40.51 1.38 -16.81
N LEU A 87 -39.71 0.98 -15.81
CA LEU A 87 -39.12 1.84 -14.80
C LEU A 87 -37.71 2.26 -15.21
N SER A 88 -37.42 3.56 -15.24
CA SER A 88 -36.09 4.13 -15.47
C SER A 88 -35.46 4.57 -14.17
N VAL A 89 -34.18 4.24 -13.98
CA VAL A 89 -33.32 4.73 -12.90
C VAL A 89 -32.19 5.51 -13.54
N ALA A 90 -32.13 6.81 -13.29
CA ALA A 90 -31.21 7.71 -13.97
C ALA A 90 -29.75 7.53 -13.48
N VAL A 91 -29.54 7.36 -12.18
CA VAL A 91 -28.23 7.13 -11.58
C VAL A 91 -28.34 6.04 -10.53
N LEU A 92 -27.65 4.93 -10.79
CA LEU A 92 -27.64 3.79 -9.89
C LEU A 92 -26.71 4.02 -8.70
N SER A 93 -27.20 3.72 -7.49
CA SER A 93 -26.41 3.56 -6.28
C SER A 93 -26.56 2.14 -5.74
N LEU A 94 -25.68 1.72 -4.84
CA LEU A 94 -25.73 0.39 -4.20
C LEU A 94 -27.10 0.14 -3.50
N ALA A 95 -27.74 1.21 -3.02
CA ALA A 95 -29.06 1.16 -2.37
C ALA A 95 -30.19 0.72 -3.33
N HIS A 96 -29.99 0.84 -4.65
CA HIS A 96 -30.97 0.37 -5.63
C HIS A 96 -30.92 -1.16 -5.84
N SER A 97 -30.05 -1.90 -5.14
CA SER A 97 -30.03 -3.36 -5.20
C SER A 97 -31.25 -3.95 -4.50
N ALA A 98 -32.20 -4.44 -5.28
CA ALA A 98 -33.46 -4.98 -4.76
C ALA A 98 -34.17 -5.86 -5.80
N THR A 99 -35.20 -6.56 -5.38
CA THR A 99 -36.17 -7.19 -6.30
C THR A 99 -37.37 -6.27 -6.49
N TYR A 100 -37.50 -5.78 -7.69
CA TYR A 100 -38.57 -4.90 -8.11
C TYR A 100 -39.76 -5.73 -8.64
N LYS A 101 -40.98 -5.24 -8.40
CA LYS A 101 -42.20 -5.80 -8.91
C LYS A 101 -43.00 -4.72 -9.68
N CYS A 102 -43.18 -4.95 -10.96
CA CYS A 102 -44.14 -4.23 -11.77
C CYS A 102 -45.47 -4.98 -11.73
N LYS A 103 -46.55 -4.32 -11.36
CA LYS A 103 -47.91 -4.84 -11.40
C LYS A 103 -48.79 -3.94 -12.23
N VAL A 104 -49.44 -4.51 -13.22
CA VAL A 104 -50.36 -3.80 -14.10
C VAL A 104 -51.77 -4.40 -13.92
N LYS A 105 -52.72 -3.55 -13.62
CA LYS A 105 -54.12 -3.94 -13.39
C LYS A 105 -55.03 -3.09 -14.28
N LYS A 106 -55.91 -3.74 -14.99
CA LYS A 106 -57.06 -3.15 -15.69
C LYS A 106 -58.19 -4.12 -15.57
N SER A 107 -59.19 -3.83 -14.72
CA SER A 107 -60.19 -4.79 -14.30
C SER A 107 -60.96 -5.41 -15.50
N PRO A 108 -61.20 -6.73 -15.53
CA PRO A 108 -60.84 -7.72 -14.52
C PRO A 108 -59.41 -8.23 -14.58
N GLY A 109 -58.59 -7.84 -15.58
CA GLY A 109 -57.25 -8.35 -15.77
C GLY A 109 -56.22 -7.74 -14.80
N VAL A 110 -55.32 -8.58 -14.36
CA VAL A 110 -54.13 -8.21 -13.60
C VAL A 110 -52.99 -9.14 -13.96
N ASP A 111 -51.79 -8.57 -14.11
CA ASP A 111 -50.56 -9.35 -14.29
C ASP A 111 -49.39 -8.62 -13.68
N MET A 112 -48.29 -9.34 -13.40
CA MET A 112 -47.12 -8.78 -12.73
C MET A 112 -45.83 -9.44 -13.22
N ARG A 113 -44.75 -8.66 -13.12
CA ARG A 113 -43.38 -9.10 -13.36
C ARG A 113 -42.46 -8.76 -12.20
N LYS A 114 -41.55 -9.69 -11.88
CA LYS A 114 -40.49 -9.45 -10.93
C LYS A 114 -39.15 -9.40 -11.65
N VAL A 115 -38.26 -8.49 -11.25
CA VAL A 115 -36.91 -8.36 -11.76
C VAL A 115 -35.96 -7.99 -10.61
N SER A 116 -34.85 -8.73 -10.46
CA SER A 116 -33.85 -8.48 -9.46
C SER A 116 -32.75 -7.62 -10.07
N LEU A 117 -32.51 -6.46 -9.49
CA LEU A 117 -31.42 -5.56 -9.82
C LEU A 117 -30.32 -5.69 -8.75
N VAL A 118 -29.09 -5.94 -9.19
CA VAL A 118 -27.91 -6.01 -8.35
C VAL A 118 -26.95 -4.93 -8.81
N VAL A 119 -26.84 -3.86 -8.05
CA VAL A 119 -25.89 -2.78 -8.31
C VAL A 119 -24.57 -3.10 -7.60
N MET A 120 -23.49 -3.00 -8.32
CA MET A 120 -22.16 -3.39 -7.84
C MET A 120 -21.16 -2.26 -8.05
N ALA A 121 -20.26 -2.05 -7.08
CA ALA A 121 -19.10 -1.18 -7.26
C ALA A 121 -18.06 -1.88 -8.13
N LYS A 122 -17.49 -1.16 -9.11
CA LYS A 122 -16.33 -1.63 -9.88
C LYS A 122 -15.10 -1.76 -8.96
N PRO A 123 -14.17 -2.68 -9.25
CA PRO A 123 -12.88 -2.70 -8.56
C PRO A 123 -12.19 -1.35 -8.69
N SER A 124 -11.48 -0.93 -7.65
CA SER A 124 -10.52 0.18 -7.78
C SER A 124 -9.23 -0.34 -8.38
N ILE A 125 -8.42 0.56 -8.96
CA ILE A 125 -7.07 0.24 -9.42
C ILE A 125 -6.32 -0.46 -8.28
N PRO A 126 -5.88 -1.71 -8.46
CA PRO A 126 -5.24 -2.47 -7.41
C PRO A 126 -3.83 -1.96 -7.12
N LYS A 127 -3.36 -2.20 -5.90
CA LYS A 127 -1.97 -1.97 -5.51
C LYS A 127 -1.20 -3.26 -5.62
N CYS A 128 -0.12 -3.23 -6.43
CA CYS A 128 0.83 -4.31 -6.55
C CYS A 128 2.02 -4.09 -5.61
N ARG A 129 2.53 -5.15 -4.95
CA ARG A 129 3.75 -5.11 -4.15
C ARG A 129 4.50 -6.43 -4.27
N VAL A 130 5.82 -6.38 -4.11
CA VAL A 130 6.66 -7.55 -3.93
C VAL A 130 6.86 -7.76 -2.42
N GLU A 131 6.81 -9.01 -1.98
CA GLU A 131 7.12 -9.40 -0.62
C GLU A 131 8.16 -10.53 -0.62
N GLY A 132 9.17 -10.38 0.22
CA GLY A 132 10.33 -11.26 0.25
C GLY A 132 11.55 -10.68 -0.47
N GLU A 133 12.61 -11.46 -0.50
CA GLU A 133 13.87 -11.06 -1.14
C GLU A 133 13.86 -11.44 -2.63
N GLU A 134 14.12 -10.45 -3.50
CA GLU A 134 14.24 -10.68 -4.95
C GLU A 134 15.56 -11.38 -5.32
N LEU A 135 16.01 -12.33 -4.49
CA LEU A 135 17.24 -13.08 -4.70
C LEU A 135 16.98 -14.38 -5.45
N VAL A 136 17.89 -14.71 -6.38
CA VAL A 136 17.88 -16.00 -7.08
C VAL A 136 18.00 -17.13 -6.07
N GLY A 137 17.10 -18.13 -6.17
CA GLY A 137 17.02 -19.27 -5.26
C GLY A 137 16.19 -19.06 -4.00
N LYS A 138 15.64 -17.85 -3.78
CA LYS A 138 14.77 -17.55 -2.65
C LYS A 138 13.30 -17.54 -3.05
N PRO A 139 12.36 -17.77 -2.12
CA PRO A 139 10.95 -17.56 -2.37
C PRO A 139 10.64 -16.05 -2.42
N VAL A 140 9.73 -15.68 -3.31
CA VAL A 140 9.21 -14.32 -3.45
C VAL A 140 7.72 -14.39 -3.75
N SER A 141 6.93 -13.48 -3.18
CA SER A 141 5.49 -13.36 -3.41
C SER A 141 5.17 -12.00 -4.02
N LEU A 142 4.28 -11.99 -5.01
CA LEU A 142 3.67 -10.79 -5.55
C LEU A 142 2.25 -10.68 -4.98
N HIS A 143 1.89 -9.54 -4.48
CA HIS A 143 0.56 -9.28 -3.93
C HIS A 143 -0.16 -8.21 -4.73
N CYS A 144 -1.44 -8.45 -4.97
CA CYS A 144 -2.35 -7.58 -5.66
C CYS A 144 -3.60 -7.37 -4.82
N ASN A 145 -3.93 -6.12 -4.50
CA ASN A 145 -5.09 -5.83 -3.67
C ASN A 145 -5.84 -4.59 -4.15
N SER A 146 -7.12 -4.74 -4.43
CA SER A 146 -8.04 -3.64 -4.70
C SER A 146 -8.70 -3.18 -3.39
N ALA A 147 -8.69 -1.86 -3.14
CA ALA A 147 -9.26 -1.29 -1.93
C ALA A 147 -10.79 -1.16 -1.98
N LYS A 148 -11.39 -1.22 -3.18
CA LYS A 148 -12.83 -1.10 -3.42
C LYS A 148 -13.26 -2.11 -4.47
N GLY A 149 -14.54 -2.42 -4.47
CA GLY A 149 -15.20 -3.32 -5.42
C GLY A 149 -16.14 -4.27 -4.70
N SER A 150 -17.31 -4.52 -5.32
CA SER A 150 -18.25 -5.50 -4.79
C SER A 150 -17.76 -6.92 -5.02
N ALA A 151 -17.85 -7.76 -3.99
CA ALA A 151 -17.53 -9.18 -4.07
C ALA A 151 -18.46 -9.94 -5.03
N PRO A 152 -17.99 -11.06 -5.63
CA PRO A 152 -16.65 -11.59 -5.52
C PRO A 152 -15.66 -10.86 -6.41
N LEU A 153 -14.48 -10.54 -5.86
CA LEU A 153 -13.33 -10.06 -6.63
C LEU A 153 -12.49 -11.27 -7.02
N LYS A 154 -12.03 -11.30 -8.27
CA LYS A 154 -11.11 -12.32 -8.77
C LYS A 154 -9.85 -11.68 -9.27
N TYR A 155 -8.70 -12.20 -8.85
CA TYR A 155 -7.37 -11.73 -9.20
C TYR A 155 -6.70 -12.73 -10.13
N MET A 156 -6.01 -12.20 -11.15
CA MET A 156 -5.24 -13.01 -12.08
C MET A 156 -3.93 -12.32 -12.41
N TRP A 157 -2.82 -13.05 -12.28
CA TRP A 157 -1.50 -12.60 -12.67
C TRP A 157 -1.13 -13.12 -14.05
N ARG A 158 -0.43 -12.29 -14.81
CA ARG A 158 0.22 -12.68 -16.08
C ARG A 158 1.51 -11.91 -16.26
N ARG A 159 2.41 -12.42 -17.09
CA ARG A 159 3.62 -11.69 -17.48
C ARG A 159 3.29 -10.77 -18.68
N GLU A 160 3.85 -9.56 -18.67
CA GLU A 160 3.63 -8.60 -19.77
C GLU A 160 4.27 -9.10 -21.09
N SER A 161 5.37 -9.86 -21.02
CA SER A 161 6.03 -10.51 -22.15
C SER A 161 5.23 -11.64 -22.81
N ALA A 162 4.02 -11.92 -22.33
CA ALA A 162 3.19 -13.06 -22.73
C ALA A 162 3.81 -14.46 -22.45
N ASP A 163 4.97 -14.51 -21.80
CA ASP A 163 5.51 -15.77 -21.31
C ASP A 163 4.62 -16.40 -20.24
N PRO A 164 4.56 -17.71 -20.14
CA PRO A 164 3.79 -18.37 -19.10
C PRO A 164 4.33 -18.03 -17.71
N ILE A 165 3.44 -18.02 -16.72
CA ILE A 165 3.83 -17.96 -15.31
C ILE A 165 4.69 -19.20 -15.00
N PRO A 166 5.76 -19.05 -14.18
CA PRO A 166 6.62 -20.17 -13.82
C PRO A 166 5.83 -21.36 -13.28
N ALA A 167 6.15 -22.57 -13.72
CA ALA A 167 5.48 -23.80 -13.23
C ALA A 167 5.65 -24.03 -11.72
N THR A 168 6.65 -23.40 -11.10
CA THR A 168 6.91 -23.43 -9.64
C THR A 168 6.13 -22.35 -8.88
N ALA A 169 5.35 -21.55 -9.56
CA ALA A 169 4.52 -20.50 -8.95
C ALA A 169 3.11 -21.02 -8.69
N THR A 170 2.56 -20.62 -7.55
CA THR A 170 1.17 -20.83 -7.18
C THR A 170 0.44 -19.50 -7.16
N GLN A 171 -0.73 -19.46 -7.80
CA GLN A 171 -1.58 -18.27 -7.87
C GLN A 171 -2.86 -18.52 -7.09
N ASP A 172 -3.20 -17.57 -6.20
CA ASP A 172 -4.48 -17.53 -5.51
C ASP A 172 -5.35 -16.40 -6.08
N SER A 173 -6.44 -16.78 -6.72
CA SER A 173 -7.36 -15.85 -7.35
C SER A 173 -8.27 -15.10 -6.38
N VAL A 174 -8.31 -15.46 -5.11
CA VAL A 174 -9.13 -14.81 -4.07
C VAL A 174 -8.32 -13.80 -3.30
N THR A 175 -7.10 -14.17 -2.87
CA THR A 175 -6.22 -13.29 -2.11
C THR A 175 -5.37 -12.37 -2.98
N GLY A 176 -5.22 -12.69 -4.27
CA GLY A 176 -4.39 -11.93 -5.21
C GLY A 176 -2.90 -12.18 -5.02
N GLU A 177 -2.51 -13.28 -4.37
CA GLU A 177 -1.11 -13.67 -4.20
C GLU A 177 -0.63 -14.52 -5.39
N LEU A 178 0.57 -14.21 -5.89
CA LEU A 178 1.37 -15.06 -6.76
C LEU A 178 2.67 -15.39 -6.03
N ARG A 179 2.81 -16.63 -5.59
CA ARG A 179 3.98 -17.12 -4.85
C ARG A 179 4.90 -17.91 -5.76
N ILE A 180 6.16 -17.51 -5.86
CA ILE A 180 7.23 -18.17 -6.60
C ILE A 180 8.20 -18.80 -5.57
N SER A 181 8.19 -20.12 -5.46
CA SER A 181 8.95 -20.82 -4.41
C SER A 181 10.47 -20.78 -4.62
N ASN A 182 10.92 -20.74 -5.88
CA ASN A 182 12.33 -20.71 -6.25
C ASN A 182 12.54 -19.69 -7.36
N HIS A 183 12.90 -18.46 -6.97
CA HIS A 183 13.06 -17.36 -7.90
C HIS A 183 14.32 -17.56 -8.77
N SER A 184 14.21 -17.20 -10.06
CA SER A 184 15.31 -17.29 -11.01
C SER A 184 15.37 -16.04 -11.90
N ARG A 185 16.50 -15.87 -12.60
CA ARG A 185 16.66 -14.75 -13.54
C ARG A 185 15.65 -14.77 -14.69
N SER A 186 15.23 -15.96 -15.13
CA SER A 186 14.20 -16.11 -16.17
C SER A 186 12.80 -15.68 -15.71
N PHE A 187 12.59 -15.54 -14.38
CA PHE A 187 11.32 -15.11 -13.82
C PHE A 187 11.28 -13.60 -13.56
N ALA A 188 12.42 -12.91 -13.70
CA ALA A 188 12.44 -11.46 -13.64
C ALA A 188 11.66 -10.86 -14.81
N GLY A 189 11.09 -9.68 -14.60
CA GLY A 189 10.33 -8.95 -15.60
C GLY A 189 9.07 -8.31 -15.05
N ILE A 190 8.26 -7.77 -15.94
CA ILE A 190 7.03 -7.06 -15.59
C ILE A 190 5.89 -8.06 -15.47
N TYR A 191 5.24 -8.05 -14.31
CA TYR A 191 4.02 -8.79 -14.03
C TYR A 191 2.83 -7.84 -13.99
N LEU A 192 1.73 -8.28 -14.56
CA LEU A 192 0.46 -7.59 -14.59
C LEU A 192 -0.53 -8.36 -13.73
N CYS A 193 -1.09 -7.71 -12.71
CA CYS A 193 -2.25 -8.22 -12.00
C CYS A 193 -3.51 -7.59 -12.55
N GLU A 194 -4.49 -8.40 -12.83
CA GLU A 194 -5.85 -8.01 -13.20
C GLU A 194 -6.80 -8.40 -12.07
N VAL A 195 -7.64 -7.46 -11.64
CA VAL A 195 -8.75 -7.71 -10.72
C VAL A 195 -10.05 -7.46 -11.43
N ASN A 196 -10.99 -8.39 -11.33
CA ASN A 196 -12.29 -8.25 -11.96
C ASN A 196 -13.44 -8.66 -11.03
N ASN A 197 -14.61 -8.10 -11.32
CA ASN A 197 -15.90 -8.57 -10.85
C ASN A 197 -16.92 -8.57 -12.01
N ALA A 198 -18.21 -8.78 -11.72
CA ALA A 198 -19.23 -8.87 -12.76
C ALA A 198 -19.49 -7.56 -13.54
N VAL A 199 -18.95 -6.40 -13.08
CA VAL A 199 -19.24 -5.07 -13.65
C VAL A 199 -18.01 -4.27 -14.04
N GLY A 200 -16.79 -4.77 -13.77
CA GLY A 200 -15.58 -4.05 -14.16
C GLY A 200 -14.31 -4.83 -13.94
N THR A 201 -13.24 -4.33 -14.57
CA THR A 201 -11.89 -4.89 -14.51
C THR A 201 -10.89 -3.74 -14.36
N GLU A 202 -9.93 -3.91 -13.48
CA GLU A 202 -8.80 -2.99 -13.26
C GLU A 202 -7.49 -3.76 -13.16
N HIS A 203 -6.35 -3.07 -13.31
CA HIS A 203 -5.05 -3.73 -13.32
C HIS A 203 -3.93 -2.87 -12.70
N CYS A 204 -2.88 -3.55 -12.22
CA CYS A 204 -1.61 -2.92 -11.83
C CYS A 204 -0.42 -3.67 -12.41
N ARG A 205 0.72 -2.98 -12.50
CA ARG A 205 1.99 -3.50 -13.00
C ARG A 205 3.04 -3.48 -11.90
N ILE A 206 3.90 -4.50 -11.88
CA ILE A 206 5.03 -4.56 -10.98
C ILE A 206 6.23 -5.20 -11.68
N ASN A 207 7.42 -4.66 -11.42
CA ASN A 207 8.65 -5.21 -11.98
C ASN A 207 9.34 -6.06 -10.91
N LEU A 208 9.39 -7.37 -11.15
CA LEU A 208 10.12 -8.34 -10.32
C LEU A 208 11.57 -8.39 -10.80
N LYS A 209 12.52 -8.05 -9.94
CA LYS A 209 13.96 -8.11 -10.21
C LYS A 209 14.51 -9.47 -9.83
N ALA A 210 15.68 -9.83 -10.37
CA ALA A 210 16.43 -11.02 -9.96
C ALA A 210 17.87 -10.62 -9.59
N VAL A 211 18.12 -10.51 -8.31
CA VAL A 211 19.43 -10.15 -7.76
C VAL A 211 20.18 -11.44 -7.41
N SER A 212 21.43 -11.56 -7.85
CA SER A 212 22.29 -12.66 -7.43
C SER A 212 22.83 -12.39 -6.03
N ALA A 213 22.83 -13.39 -5.17
CA ALA A 213 23.47 -13.25 -3.86
C ALA A 213 24.96 -12.92 -4.05
N PRO A 214 25.52 -11.99 -3.26
CA PRO A 214 26.93 -11.66 -3.34
C PRO A 214 27.76 -12.91 -3.08
N ASN A 215 28.81 -13.09 -3.90
CA ASN A 215 29.73 -14.21 -3.76
C ASN A 215 30.46 -14.11 -2.43
N ARG A 216 29.98 -14.83 -1.40
CA ARG A 216 30.58 -14.83 -0.06
C ARG A 216 32.06 -15.22 -0.11
N ALA A 217 32.45 -16.12 -1.03
CA ALA A 217 33.85 -16.51 -1.23
C ALA A 217 34.72 -15.31 -1.67
N ALA A 218 34.26 -14.49 -2.60
CA ALA A 218 35.02 -13.32 -3.07
C ALA A 218 35.19 -12.28 -1.96
N VAL A 219 34.17 -12.07 -1.13
CA VAL A 219 34.26 -11.14 0.03
C VAL A 219 35.24 -11.67 1.07
N ILE A 220 35.17 -12.97 1.41
CA ILE A 220 36.07 -13.57 2.39
C ILE A 220 37.52 -13.54 1.89
N VAL A 221 37.78 -13.90 0.63
CA VAL A 221 39.11 -13.85 0.05
C VAL A 221 39.63 -12.41 0.01
N GLY A 222 38.82 -11.45 -0.38
CA GLY A 222 39.21 -10.02 -0.39
C GLY A 222 39.57 -9.47 0.98
N THR A 223 38.80 -9.83 2.03
CA THR A 223 39.11 -9.40 3.41
C THR A 223 40.35 -10.08 3.96
N VAL A 224 40.57 -11.37 3.71
CA VAL A 224 41.77 -12.09 4.15
C VAL A 224 43.02 -11.55 3.45
N VAL A 225 42.98 -11.40 2.13
CA VAL A 225 44.14 -10.83 1.38
C VAL A 225 44.42 -9.40 1.82
N GLY A 226 43.38 -8.57 1.97
CA GLY A 226 43.54 -7.18 2.44
C GLY A 226 44.15 -7.07 3.85
N SER A 227 43.71 -7.94 4.78
CA SER A 227 44.26 -7.97 6.12
C SER A 227 45.77 -8.44 6.16
N LEU A 228 46.10 -9.45 5.36
CA LEU A 228 47.48 -9.94 5.24
C LEU A 228 48.39 -8.87 4.64
N LEU A 229 47.95 -8.11 3.64
CA LEU A 229 48.71 -6.99 3.08
C LEU A 229 48.96 -5.87 4.10
N LEU A 230 47.91 -5.54 4.88
CA LEU A 230 48.04 -4.53 5.96
C LEU A 230 49.08 -4.97 7.02
N ILE A 231 49.04 -6.22 7.45
CA ILE A 231 49.99 -6.79 8.41
C ILE A 231 51.39 -6.73 7.81
N PHE A 232 51.57 -7.13 6.55
CA PHE A 232 52.86 -7.07 5.88
C PHE A 232 53.45 -5.63 5.83
N ILE A 233 52.61 -4.67 5.44
CA ILE A 233 53.02 -3.24 5.42
C ILE A 233 53.46 -2.76 6.82
N LEU A 234 52.70 -3.14 7.85
CA LEU A 234 53.05 -2.80 9.25
C LEU A 234 54.36 -3.41 9.67
N LEU A 235 54.62 -4.69 9.34
CA LEU A 235 55.86 -5.37 9.65
C LEU A 235 57.07 -4.71 8.94
N VAL A 236 56.91 -4.35 7.66
CA VAL A 236 57.93 -3.62 6.90
C VAL A 236 58.20 -2.25 7.56
N PHE A 237 57.17 -1.53 7.94
CA PHE A 237 57.27 -0.23 8.57
C PHE A 237 58.01 -0.33 9.93
N ILE A 238 57.64 -1.30 10.77
CA ILE A 238 58.32 -1.59 12.04
C ILE A 238 59.77 -1.97 11.79
N GLY A 239 60.07 -2.80 10.79
CA GLY A 239 61.43 -3.18 10.42
C GLY A 239 62.30 -1.98 10.00
N VAL A 240 61.73 -1.07 9.19
CA VAL A 240 62.41 0.16 8.78
C VAL A 240 62.67 1.08 9.98
N LEU A 241 61.68 1.23 10.87
CA LEU A 241 61.89 2.00 12.11
C LEU A 241 62.95 1.38 12.98
N TYR A 242 62.93 0.08 13.21
CA TYR A 242 63.93 -0.65 13.97
C TYR A 242 65.33 -0.47 13.38
N TRP A 243 65.50 -0.60 12.06
CA TRP A 243 66.77 -0.38 11.36
C TRP A 243 67.25 1.06 11.52
N LYS A 244 66.36 2.04 11.38
CA LYS A 244 66.67 3.46 11.55
C LYS A 244 67.07 3.80 12.98
N PHE A 245 66.43 3.23 13.99
CA PHE A 245 66.81 3.40 15.40
C PHE A 245 68.11 2.68 15.72
N SER A 246 68.32 1.44 15.24
CA SER A 246 69.53 0.68 15.42
C SER A 246 70.75 1.36 14.77
N SER A 247 70.56 1.96 13.59
CA SER A 247 71.60 2.75 12.93
C SER A 247 71.99 3.99 13.71
N ARG A 248 71.02 4.67 14.35
CA ARG A 248 71.33 5.84 15.23
C ARG A 248 72.13 5.43 16.46
N HIS A 249 71.85 4.32 17.11
CA HIS A 249 72.64 3.81 18.25
C HIS A 249 74.06 3.36 17.88
N ARG A 250 74.28 2.97 16.61
CA ARG A 250 75.66 2.70 16.16
C ARG A 250 76.49 3.97 16.01
N TYR A 251 75.90 5.03 15.48
CA TYR A 251 76.57 6.31 15.34
C TYR A 251 76.93 6.94 16.72
N GLU A 252 76.07 6.84 17.73
CA GLU A 252 76.34 7.36 19.08
C GLU A 252 77.52 6.60 19.78
N LYS A 253 77.69 5.29 19.51
CA LYS A 253 78.80 4.49 20.06
C LYS A 253 80.11 4.75 19.39
N GLU A 254 80.16 5.16 18.13
CA GLU A 254 81.41 5.56 17.48
C GLU A 254 81.91 6.95 17.98
N PHE A 255 80.98 7.88 18.21
CA PHE A 255 81.35 9.21 18.74
C PHE A 255 81.78 9.19 20.21
N SER A 256 81.39 8.24 21.01
CA SER A 256 81.79 8.15 22.43
C SER A 256 83.16 7.50 22.63
N ASN A 257 83.75 6.87 21.60
CA ASN A 257 85.07 6.27 21.68
C ASN A 257 86.18 7.15 21.14
N GLU A 258 85.91 8.33 20.58
CA GLU A 258 86.91 9.20 19.96
C GLU A 258 87.34 10.41 20.85
N ILE A 259 86.82 10.51 22.07
CA ILE A 259 87.16 11.54 23.01
C ILE A 259 87.85 10.89 24.26
N ARG A 260 89.00 10.25 24.04
CA ARG A 260 89.84 9.84 25.15
C ARG A 260 91.34 9.74 24.76
N GLU A 261 91.90 10.87 24.30
CA GLU A 261 93.33 11.11 24.37
C GLU A 261 93.59 12.61 24.37
N ASP A 262 94.44 13.05 25.30
CA ASP A 262 95.00 14.34 25.51
C ASP A 262 94.30 15.28 26.53
N ALA A 263 94.72 15.06 27.84
CA ALA A 263 94.76 16.09 28.87
C ALA A 263 96.15 16.14 29.45
N PRO A 264 96.86 17.29 29.35
CA PRO A 264 98.07 17.53 30.09
C PRO A 264 97.77 17.98 31.53
N PRO A 265 98.76 17.89 32.48
CA PRO A 265 98.56 17.89 33.92
C PRO A 265 98.44 19.29 34.55
N PRO A 266 97.97 19.39 35.83
CA PRO A 266 97.45 20.62 36.43
C PRO A 266 98.50 21.52 37.04
N GLU A 267 98.37 22.85 36.97
CA GLU A 267 99.14 23.83 37.77
C GLU A 267 98.17 24.63 38.69
N SER A 268 98.69 24.82 39.86
CA SER A 268 98.26 25.36 41.12
C SER A 268 97.54 26.69 41.16
N ARG A 269 96.52 26.75 42.02
CA ARG A 269 95.96 27.79 42.96
C ARG A 269 96.66 29.23 42.96
N PRO A 270 96.00 30.35 43.46
CA PRO A 270 94.99 30.38 44.56
C PRO A 270 93.88 31.48 44.50
N VAL A 271 92.82 31.21 45.29
CA VAL A 271 92.15 32.09 46.28
C VAL A 271 91.62 33.48 45.86
N SER A 272 90.38 33.74 45.90
CA SER A 272 89.73 34.55 46.94
C SER A 272 88.33 35.01 46.62
N ARG A 273 87.40 34.65 47.49
CA ARG A 273 86.37 35.49 48.13
C ARG A 273 85.43 36.34 47.24
N ARG A 274 84.18 36.23 47.34
CA ARG A 274 83.21 36.56 48.41
C ARG A 274 81.83 36.86 47.79
N THR A 275 80.81 36.24 48.41
CA THR A 275 79.53 36.80 48.84
C THR A 275 78.68 37.57 47.78
N THR A 276 77.38 37.29 47.60
CA THR A 276 76.26 37.23 48.50
C THR A 276 75.00 36.84 47.67
N ARG A 277 74.24 35.88 48.15
CA ARG A 277 72.88 36.07 48.66
C ARG A 277 71.96 36.86 47.74
N SER A 278 70.90 36.27 47.19
CA SER A 278 69.64 36.20 47.90
C SER A 278 68.53 35.69 47.00
N THR A 279 67.79 34.65 47.45
CA THR A 279 66.33 34.53 47.55
C THR A 279 65.50 34.97 46.37
N SER A 280 64.72 34.16 45.83
CA SER A 280 63.40 33.76 46.28
C SER A 280 62.50 33.25 45.12
N GLN A 281 61.95 32.27 45.42
CA GLN A 281 60.78 31.52 44.95
C GLN A 281 59.64 32.31 44.31
N PRO A 282 58.61 31.57 43.84
CA PRO A 282 57.81 31.64 42.55
C PRO A 282 56.41 32.14 42.81
N PRO A 283 55.41 31.76 42.07
CA PRO A 283 54.82 31.86 40.74
C PRO A 283 53.65 32.90 40.74
N PRO A 284 52.55 32.90 40.04
CA PRO A 284 51.75 31.93 39.40
C PRO A 284 51.01 32.38 38.11
N TYR A 285 50.24 31.43 37.51
CA TYR A 285 49.00 31.57 36.77
C TYR A 285 48.71 32.85 35.95
N GLY A 286 48.40 32.65 34.69
CA GLY A 286 47.73 33.61 33.83
C GLY A 286 47.08 32.95 32.62
N ARG A 287 45.81 32.66 32.80
CA ARG A 287 44.81 32.36 31.81
C ARG A 287 44.64 33.58 30.90
N THR A 288 44.56 33.39 29.58
CA THR A 288 43.86 34.34 28.71
C THR A 288 43.18 33.60 27.57
N GLU A 289 41.90 33.76 27.58
CA GLU A 289 40.94 33.53 26.50
C GLU A 289 41.14 34.59 25.41
N VAL A 290 40.91 34.20 24.14
CA VAL A 290 40.41 35.06 23.05
C VAL A 290 39.68 34.14 22.12
N SER A 291 38.36 34.04 22.07
CA SER A 291 37.32 34.93 21.53
C SER A 291 37.49 35.23 20.04
N SER A 292 36.60 34.67 19.23
CA SER A 292 35.83 35.35 18.17
C SER A 292 34.98 34.32 17.47
N SER A 293 33.74 34.50 17.53
CA SER A 293 32.63 35.21 16.87
C SER A 293 31.93 34.32 15.87
N SER A 294 30.78 33.84 16.22
CA SER A 294 29.43 34.31 15.84
C SER A 294 29.07 34.15 14.36
N GLU A 295 28.14 33.22 14.11
CA GLU A 295 27.04 33.57 13.24
C GLU A 295 25.76 32.85 13.69
N GLN A 296 24.77 33.65 13.98
CA GLN A 296 23.44 33.29 14.38
C GLN A 296 22.63 32.78 13.17
N HIS A 297 22.01 31.63 13.31
CA HIS A 297 20.77 31.35 12.58
C HIS A 297 19.69 30.97 13.57
N THR A 298 18.80 31.91 13.74
CA THR A 298 17.48 31.84 14.37
C THR A 298 16.66 30.69 13.82
N ARG A 299 16.27 29.75 14.67
CA ARG A 299 15.12 28.87 14.47
C ARG A 299 14.19 28.96 15.67
N THR A 300 13.01 29.49 15.41
CA THR A 300 11.82 29.50 16.26
C THR A 300 11.41 28.08 16.67
N PRO A 301 10.98 27.87 17.91
CA PRO A 301 10.45 26.57 18.33
C PRO A 301 8.96 26.47 18.00
N TYR A 302 8.59 25.42 17.25
CA TYR A 302 7.23 24.99 17.05
C TYR A 302 6.81 24.14 18.25
N SER A 303 5.83 24.64 18.98
CA SER A 303 5.16 23.94 20.08
C SER A 303 4.20 22.89 19.52
N ASN A 304 4.44 21.61 19.77
CA ASN A 304 3.48 20.53 19.56
C ASN A 304 2.93 20.07 20.90
N SER A 305 1.72 20.52 21.19
CA SER A 305 0.89 19.94 22.25
C SER A 305 0.17 18.70 21.70
N HIS A 306 0.63 17.52 22.06
CA HIS A 306 -0.13 16.28 21.90
C HIS A 306 -0.84 15.96 23.20
N THR A 307 -2.17 16.12 23.21
CA THR A 307 -3.07 15.50 24.18
C THR A 307 -3.30 14.03 23.79
N PRO A 308 -3.19 13.07 24.71
CA PRO A 308 -3.47 11.67 24.41
C PRO A 308 -4.99 11.40 24.46
N VAL A 309 -5.53 10.92 23.35
CA VAL A 309 -6.89 10.37 23.28
C VAL A 309 -6.89 9.00 23.96
N LYS A 310 -7.66 8.87 25.03
CA LYS A 310 -7.98 7.60 25.70
C LYS A 310 -8.86 6.74 24.79
N TYR A 311 -8.35 5.59 24.34
CA TYR A 311 -9.16 4.52 23.77
C TYR A 311 -9.77 3.70 24.90
N THR A 312 -11.10 3.62 24.94
CA THR A 312 -11.84 2.62 25.69
C THR A 312 -11.98 1.36 24.83
N PRO A 313 -11.75 0.16 25.37
CA PRO A 313 -11.95 -1.09 24.60
C PRO A 313 -13.45 -1.35 24.43
N PHE A 314 -13.87 -1.64 23.20
CA PHE A 314 -15.21 -2.20 22.93
C PHE A 314 -15.26 -3.64 23.44
N GLU A 315 -16.19 -3.87 24.33
CA GLU A 315 -16.57 -5.20 24.85
C GLU A 315 -17.36 -5.94 23.76
N TYR A 316 -16.87 -7.11 23.37
CA TYR A 316 -17.46 -7.98 22.35
C TYR A 316 -18.47 -8.88 23.02
N ASP A 317 -19.76 -8.59 22.83
CA ASP A 317 -20.84 -9.47 23.30
C ASP A 317 -21.06 -10.59 22.26
N GLY A 318 -20.60 -11.78 22.60
CA GLY A 318 -20.67 -12.97 21.78
C GLY A 318 -22.01 -13.69 21.95
N LYS A 319 -23.02 -13.33 21.14
CA LYS A 319 -24.22 -14.18 20.93
C LYS A 319 -24.83 -13.92 19.56
N CYS A 320 -24.41 -14.66 18.56
CA CYS A 320 -25.27 -15.04 17.43
C CYS A 320 -24.90 -16.45 16.99
N GLY A 321 -25.74 -17.39 17.39
CA GLY A 321 -25.68 -18.77 16.96
C GLY A 321 -26.09 -18.90 15.49
N TYR A 322 -25.37 -19.74 14.78
CA TYR A 322 -25.73 -20.20 13.46
C TYR A 322 -26.92 -21.19 13.59
N ALA A 323 -28.01 -20.93 12.87
CA ALA A 323 -28.99 -21.97 12.53
C ALA A 323 -28.73 -22.45 11.09
N VAL A 324 -28.81 -23.75 10.93
CA VAL A 324 -28.59 -24.58 9.74
C VAL A 324 -29.53 -24.22 8.58
#